data_8af72a7d144efa7707fb7d9199ad0601
#
_entry.id   8af72a7d144efa7707fb7d9199ad0601
#
_cell.length_a   1.000
_cell.length_b   1.000
_cell.length_c   1.000
_cell.angle_alpha   90.00
_cell.angle_beta   90.00
_cell.angle_gamma   90.00
#
_symmetry.space_group_name_H-M   'P 1'
#
loop_
_entity.id
_entity.type
_entity.pdbx_description
1 polymer ?
#
loop_
_entity_poly.entity_id
_entity_poly.type
_entity_poly.pdbx_seq_one_letter_code
_entity_poly.pdbx_strand_id
1 'polypeptide(L)' 'MIRPDLDIEIVSIGFVKVSGPCKFTGEAYSCIVPAEGLANFMRGEHAQTALPRVSADDREFLISGISPAGWKKAFS' A
#
# COMPACT_ATOMS: atom_id res chain seq x y z
N MET A 1 9.91 3.92 3.38
CA MET A 1 9.13 5.14 3.63
C MET A 1 7.98 5.25 2.64
N ILE A 2 6.81 5.63 3.10
CA ILE A 2 5.64 5.74 2.23
C ILE A 2 5.79 6.94 1.29
N ARG A 3 5.24 6.83 0.08
CA ARG A 3 5.33 7.89 -0.92
C ARG A 3 4.51 9.11 -0.51
N PRO A 4 4.98 10.33 -0.83
CA PRO A 4 4.26 11.55 -0.45
C PRO A 4 2.94 11.76 -1.19
N ASP A 5 2.72 11.06 -2.31
CA ASP A 5 1.48 11.17 -3.08
C ASP A 5 0.38 10.22 -2.58
N LEU A 6 0.64 9.48 -1.51
CA LEU A 6 -0.36 8.61 -0.90
C LEU A 6 -1.15 9.34 0.18
N ASP A 7 -2.45 9.12 0.18
CA ASP A 7 -3.36 9.63 1.22
C ASP A 7 -3.61 8.53 2.24
N ILE A 8 -3.65 8.91 3.51
CA ILE A 8 -3.93 8.00 4.60
C ILE A 8 -5.14 8.49 5.36
N GLU A 9 -6.14 7.62 5.51
CA GLU A 9 -7.40 7.96 6.16
C GLU A 9 -7.75 6.90 7.21
N ILE A 10 -8.14 7.34 8.40
CA ILE A 10 -8.58 6.43 9.45
C ILE A 10 -9.98 5.93 9.09
N VAL A 11 -10.14 4.61 8.95
CA VAL A 11 -11.44 4.01 8.59
C VAL A 11 -12.10 3.27 9.75
N SER A 12 -11.31 2.82 10.72
CA SER A 12 -11.81 2.20 11.94
C SER A 12 -10.70 2.15 12.98
N ILE A 13 -11.03 1.73 14.19
CA ILE A 13 -10.03 1.62 15.24
C ILE A 13 -8.95 0.62 14.82
N GLY A 14 -7.71 1.09 14.74
CA GLY A 14 -6.57 0.24 14.39
C GLY A 14 -6.34 0.01 12.91
N PHE A 15 -7.18 0.59 12.03
CA PHE A 15 -7.04 0.41 10.58
C PHE A 15 -7.09 1.73 9.84
N VAL A 16 -6.29 1.82 8.77
CA VAL A 16 -6.26 3.00 7.91
C VAL A 16 -6.38 2.57 6.45
N LYS A 17 -6.96 3.48 5.65
CA LYS A 17 -7.01 3.30 4.20
C LYS A 17 -5.88 4.12 3.59
N VAL A 18 -5.06 3.46 2.79
CA VAL A 18 -3.98 4.10 2.03
C VAL A 18 -4.42 4.13 0.58
N SER A 19 -4.41 5.30 -0.04
CA SER A 19 -4.83 5.45 -1.43
C SER A 19 -3.92 6.38 -2.18
N GLY A 20 -3.87 6.19 -3.49
CA GLY A 20 -3.06 7.03 -4.35
C GLY A 20 -3.05 6.50 -5.77
N PRO A 21 -2.43 7.22 -6.69
CA PRO A 21 -2.37 6.80 -8.09
C PRO A 21 -1.38 5.67 -8.29
N CYS A 22 -1.74 4.72 -9.15
CA CYS A 22 -0.81 3.71 -9.62
C CYS A 22 0.21 4.38 -10.52
N LYS A 23 1.50 4.15 -10.28
CA LYS A 23 2.56 4.76 -11.09
C LYS A 23 2.51 4.34 -12.55
N PHE A 24 1.97 3.18 -12.84
CA PHE A 24 1.94 2.65 -14.20
C PHE A 24 0.67 3.04 -14.96
N THR A 25 -0.50 2.95 -14.31
CA THR A 25 -1.78 3.23 -14.97
C THR A 25 -2.30 4.63 -14.73
N GLY A 26 -1.87 5.27 -13.64
CA GLY A 26 -2.40 6.56 -13.21
C GLY A 26 -3.75 6.46 -12.50
N GLU A 27 -4.35 5.29 -12.46
CA GLU A 27 -5.64 5.09 -11.81
C GLU A 27 -5.48 4.97 -10.30
N ALA A 28 -6.46 5.49 -9.57
CA ALA A 28 -6.44 5.42 -8.11
C ALA A 28 -6.58 3.98 -7.63
N TYR A 29 -5.80 3.63 -6.62
CA TYR A 29 -5.89 2.35 -5.95
C TYR A 29 -5.89 2.59 -4.45
N SER A 30 -6.58 1.75 -3.70
CA SER A 30 -6.59 1.88 -2.25
C SER A 30 -6.54 0.51 -1.60
N CYS A 31 -6.01 0.49 -0.37
CA CYS A 31 -6.00 -0.71 0.45
C CYS A 31 -6.17 -0.32 1.92
N ILE A 32 -6.70 -1.25 2.70
CA ILE A 32 -6.90 -1.05 4.14
C ILE A 32 -5.87 -1.90 4.87
N VAL A 33 -5.11 -1.28 5.76
CA VAL A 33 -4.02 -1.95 6.46
C VAL A 33 -4.07 -1.62 7.95
N PRO A 34 -3.49 -2.47 8.81
CA PRO A 34 -3.35 -2.14 10.22
C PRO A 34 -2.50 -0.90 10.41
N ALA A 35 -2.97 0.04 11.23
CA ALA A 35 -2.26 1.29 11.47
C ALA A 35 -0.88 1.05 12.08
N GLU A 36 -0.79 0.13 13.05
CA GLU A 36 0.48 -0.20 13.69
C GLU A 36 1.47 -0.81 12.70
N GLY A 37 0.98 -1.72 11.85
CA GLY A 37 1.81 -2.34 10.82
C GLY A 37 2.33 -1.31 9.83
N LEU A 38 1.48 -0.38 9.41
CA LEU A 38 1.89 0.69 8.51
C LEU A 38 2.98 1.55 9.16
N ALA A 39 2.81 1.90 10.45
CA ALA A 39 3.81 2.68 11.16
C ALA A 39 5.15 1.96 11.21
N ASN A 40 5.14 0.65 11.46
CA ASN A 40 6.36 -0.16 11.48
C ASN A 40 7.03 -0.19 10.11
N PHE A 41 6.24 -0.34 9.06
CA PHE A 41 6.75 -0.30 7.69
C PHE A 41 7.40 1.05 7.40
N MET A 42 6.76 2.13 7.81
CA MET A 42 7.30 3.48 7.61
C MET A 42 8.61 3.72 8.37
N ARG A 43 8.83 2.99 9.47
CA ARG A 43 10.06 3.08 10.24
C ARG A 43 11.19 2.21 9.66
N GLY A 44 10.94 1.53 8.55
CA GLY A 44 11.95 0.76 7.86
C GLY A 44 11.83 -0.76 8.00
N GLU A 45 10.79 -1.26 8.67
CA GLU A 45 10.57 -2.70 8.78
C GLU A 45 10.14 -3.27 7.44
N HIS A 46 10.54 -4.49 7.14
CA HIS A 46 10.14 -5.14 5.89
C HIS A 46 8.63 -5.32 5.84
N ALA A 47 8.03 -5.11 4.66
CA ALA A 47 6.59 -5.19 4.48
C ALA A 47 6.03 -6.56 4.92
N GLN A 48 6.73 -7.64 4.63
CA GLN A 48 6.29 -8.98 5.03
C GLN A 48 6.21 -9.14 6.55
N THR A 49 7.09 -8.47 7.27
CA THR A 49 7.14 -8.53 8.72
C THR A 49 6.16 -7.55 9.36
N ALA A 50 6.09 -6.34 8.81
CA ALA A 50 5.22 -5.29 9.35
C ALA A 50 3.75 -5.52 9.03
N LEU A 51 3.47 -6.10 7.86
CA LEU A 51 2.11 -6.24 7.33
C LEU A 51 1.85 -7.69 6.87
N PRO A 52 2.00 -8.68 7.77
CA PRO A 52 1.94 -10.10 7.37
C PRO A 52 0.55 -10.52 6.90
N ARG A 53 -0.52 -9.84 7.34
CA ARG A 53 -1.89 -10.19 6.99
C ARG A 53 -2.42 -9.40 5.80
N VAL A 54 -1.65 -8.44 5.32
CA VAL A 54 -2.00 -7.68 4.13
C VAL A 54 -1.63 -8.52 2.91
N SER A 55 -2.46 -8.50 1.87
CA SER A 55 -2.19 -9.29 0.67
C SER A 55 -0.88 -8.85 0.02
N ALA A 56 -0.29 -9.77 -0.74
CA ALA A 56 0.94 -9.47 -1.47
C ALA A 56 0.74 -8.31 -2.45
N ASP A 57 -0.43 -8.24 -3.09
CA ASP A 57 -0.77 -7.16 -4.02
C ASP A 57 -0.77 -5.80 -3.33
N ASP A 58 -1.40 -5.74 -2.15
CA ASP A 58 -1.48 -4.48 -1.40
C ASP A 58 -0.12 -4.07 -0.86
N ARG A 59 0.66 -5.03 -0.36
CA ARG A 59 2.02 -4.74 0.09
C ARG A 59 2.88 -4.20 -1.04
N GLU A 60 2.75 -4.80 -2.23
CA GLU A 60 3.52 -4.35 -3.38
C GLU A 60 3.15 -2.92 -3.79
N PHE A 61 1.86 -2.57 -3.71
CA PHE A 61 1.45 -1.20 -3.96
C PHE A 61 2.13 -0.23 -3.00
N LEU A 62 2.22 -0.57 -1.72
CA LEU A 62 2.88 0.28 -0.73
C LEU A 62 4.38 0.40 -1.00
N ILE A 63 5.01 -0.63 -1.54
CA ILE A 63 6.45 -0.66 -1.82
C ILE A 63 6.76 0.09 -3.12
N SER A 64 6.14 -0.31 -4.21
CA SER A 64 6.49 0.16 -5.55
C SER A 64 5.58 1.26 -6.09
N GLY A 65 4.36 1.35 -5.57
CA GLY A 65 3.38 2.28 -6.09
C GLY A 65 2.65 1.77 -7.31
N ILE A 66 2.78 0.49 -7.64
CA ILE A 66 2.11 -0.11 -8.79
C ILE A 66 1.00 -1.03 -8.30
N SER A 67 -0.24 -0.77 -8.75
CA SER A 67 -1.40 -1.57 -8.38
C SER A 67 -1.37 -2.93 -9.07
N PRO A 68 -2.21 -3.90 -8.61
CA PRO A 68 -2.31 -5.19 -9.31
C PRO A 68 -2.65 -5.05 -10.79
N ALA A 69 -3.55 -4.09 -11.12
CA ALA A 69 -3.88 -3.83 -12.52
C ALA A 69 -2.69 -3.30 -13.29
N GLY A 70 -1.84 -2.47 -12.65
CA GLY A 70 -0.60 -1.98 -13.26
C GLY A 70 0.37 -3.09 -13.56
N TRP A 71 0.56 -4.02 -12.63
CA TRP A 71 1.42 -5.18 -12.85
C TRP A 71 0.91 -6.05 -13.98
N LYS A 72 -0.40 -6.31 -13.98
CA LYS A 72 -1.01 -7.11 -15.04
C LYS A 72 -0.79 -6.47 -16.41
N LYS A 73 -0.97 -5.15 -16.51
CA LYS A 73 -0.79 -4.42 -17.75
C LYS A 73 0.67 -4.42 -18.20
N ALA A 74 1.60 -4.29 -17.25
CA ALA A 74 3.04 -4.24 -17.56
C ALA A 74 3.55 -5.56 -18.10
N PHE A 75 2.96 -6.68 -17.70
CA PHE A 75 3.44 -8.02 -18.07
C PHE A 75 2.46 -8.80 -18.96
N SER A 76 1.47 -8.12 -19.49
CA SER A 76 0.53 -8.78 -20.42
C SER A 76 0.96 -8.63 -21.86
#